data_99e278e742a2a374eaf9be0f219b6c93
#
_entry.id   99e278e742a2a374eaf9be0f219b6c93
#
_cell.length_a   1.000
_cell.length_b   1.000
_cell.length_c   1.000
_cell.angle_alpha   90.00
_cell.angle_beta   90.00
_cell.angle_gamma   90.00
#
_symmetry.space_group_name_H-M   'P 1'
#
loop_
_entity.id
_entity.type
_entity.pdbx_description
1 polymer ?
#
loop_
_entity_poly.entity_id
_entity_poly.type
_entity_poly.pdbx_seq_one_letter_code
_entity_poly.pdbx_strand_id
1 'polypeptide(L)'
;RIGGRAHEDRLALVAGERPAVIPLSPSQRRIWFISELDPLTPIYNIPLVLRFGESLDPVVLDRALRAVIERHEVLRTRFPSVDGQPRQEILAAGSYEPELAVAVPQSVEGDGLYPAVSEVAGVGFDLAAAPPLRARLFREADGSYVLVWVFHHVVGDGGSLTPLAGDLVQAYSALEQGAGVEWAPLEVQFADYALWHDRLLGDPADPDSL
;
A
#
# COMPACT_ATOMS: atom_id res chain seq x y z
N ARG A 1 27.37 -32.71 24.91
CA ARG A 1 25.92 -32.63 24.61
C ARG A 1 25.50 -31.17 24.85
N ILE A 2 25.62 -30.36 23.81
CA ILE A 2 24.97 -29.04 23.73
C ILE A 2 23.85 -29.26 22.75
N GLY A 3 22.69 -29.55 23.26
CA GLY A 3 21.54 -29.96 22.48
C GLY A 3 20.36 -29.02 22.68
N GLY A 4 19.87 -28.48 21.64
CA GLY A 4 18.46 -28.53 21.31
C GLY A 4 17.43 -28.12 22.36
N ARG A 5 17.33 -26.81 22.68
CA ARG A 5 16.12 -26.21 23.27
C ARG A 5 15.89 -24.75 22.90
N ALA A 6 16.54 -24.19 21.90
CA ALA A 6 16.45 -22.79 21.51
C ALA A 6 15.66 -22.59 20.18
N HIS A 7 14.81 -23.50 19.75
CA HIS A 7 14.17 -23.41 18.45
C HIS A 7 12.62 -23.49 18.49
N GLU A 8 11.99 -23.56 19.67
CA GLU A 8 10.55 -23.80 19.78
C GLU A 8 9.70 -22.59 20.21
N ASP A 9 10.29 -21.46 20.59
CA ASP A 9 9.54 -20.25 20.95
C ASP A 9 9.71 -19.11 19.94
N ARG A 10 9.70 -19.40 18.64
CA ARG A 10 9.48 -18.33 17.68
C ARG A 10 8.02 -17.88 17.84
N LEU A 11 7.86 -16.63 18.34
CA LEU A 11 6.55 -15.99 18.42
C LEU A 11 5.82 -16.13 17.07
N ALA A 12 4.67 -16.82 17.06
CA ALA A 12 3.89 -16.95 15.85
C ALA A 12 3.39 -15.57 15.40
N LEU A 13 3.43 -15.30 14.10
CA LEU A 13 2.79 -14.12 13.53
C LEU A 13 1.27 -14.36 13.51
N VAL A 14 0.57 -13.69 14.41
CA VAL A 14 -0.90 -13.77 14.53
C VAL A 14 -1.45 -12.36 14.77
N ALA A 15 -2.67 -12.12 14.28
CA ALA A 15 -3.40 -10.92 14.63
C ALA A 15 -3.71 -10.93 16.15
N GLY A 16 -3.58 -9.78 16.79
CA GLY A 16 -3.80 -9.64 18.21
C GLY A 16 -4.29 -8.24 18.59
N GLU A 17 -4.42 -8.02 19.90
CA GLU A 17 -4.75 -6.70 20.43
C GLU A 17 -3.65 -5.71 20.07
N ARG A 18 -4.02 -4.55 19.56
CA ARG A 18 -3.09 -3.52 19.11
C ARG A 18 -3.00 -2.40 20.13
N PRO A 19 -1.79 -1.92 20.44
CA PRO A 19 -1.60 -0.74 21.29
C PRO A 19 -2.14 0.51 20.60
N ALA A 20 -2.38 1.56 21.40
CA ALA A 20 -2.82 2.87 20.88
C ALA A 20 -1.79 3.50 19.92
N VAL A 21 -0.51 3.16 20.06
CA VAL A 21 0.58 3.58 19.17
C VAL A 21 1.15 2.36 18.48
N ILE A 22 1.01 2.29 17.16
CA ILE A 22 1.56 1.21 16.35
C ILE A 22 2.92 1.68 15.79
N PRO A 23 4.02 1.02 16.14
CA PRO A 23 5.35 1.41 15.65
C PRO A 23 5.49 1.10 14.15
N LEU A 24 6.47 1.75 13.51
CA LEU A 24 6.91 1.36 12.18
C LEU A 24 7.76 0.08 12.28
N SER A 25 7.63 -0.81 11.30
CA SER A 25 8.62 -1.88 11.14
C SER A 25 10.01 -1.28 10.87
N PRO A 26 11.11 -2.03 11.09
CA PRO A 26 12.46 -1.53 10.83
C PRO A 26 12.66 -1.06 9.38
N SER A 27 12.07 -1.75 8.41
CA SER A 27 12.11 -1.33 6.99
C SER A 27 11.34 -0.04 6.75
N GLN A 28 10.14 0.09 7.30
CA GLN A 28 9.36 1.33 7.22
C GLN A 28 10.09 2.49 7.88
N ARG A 29 10.68 2.29 9.06
CA ARG A 29 11.41 3.34 9.81
C ARG A 29 12.59 3.88 9.00
N ARG A 30 13.33 2.98 8.34
CA ARG A 30 14.44 3.37 7.46
C ARG A 30 13.98 4.24 6.29
N ILE A 31 12.93 3.82 5.60
CA ILE A 31 12.38 4.54 4.44
C ILE A 31 11.77 5.88 4.89
N TRP A 32 11.00 5.87 5.99
CA TRP A 32 10.40 7.06 6.57
C TRP A 32 11.47 8.11 6.92
N PHE A 33 12.57 7.69 7.59
CA PHE A 33 13.65 8.60 7.96
C PHE A 33 14.29 9.30 6.74
N ILE A 34 14.47 8.57 5.64
CA ILE A 34 15.02 9.16 4.41
C ILE A 34 14.02 10.15 3.80
N SER A 35 12.73 9.83 3.83
CA SER A 35 11.68 10.73 3.34
C SER A 35 11.54 12.01 4.18
N GLU A 36 11.86 11.96 5.48
CA GLU A 36 11.91 13.17 6.32
C GLU A 36 13.08 14.12 5.94
N LEU A 37 14.19 13.56 5.41
CA LEU A 37 15.33 14.37 4.97
C LEU A 37 15.07 15.09 3.65
N ASP A 38 14.29 14.50 2.76
CA ASP A 38 13.88 15.06 1.48
C ASP A 38 12.39 14.81 1.26
N PRO A 39 11.53 15.60 1.92
CA PRO A 39 10.09 15.48 1.78
C PRO A 39 9.67 15.66 0.32
N LEU A 40 8.75 14.83 -0.13
CA LEU A 40 8.25 14.82 -1.51
C LEU A 40 9.23 14.28 -2.56
N THR A 41 10.34 13.66 -2.17
CA THR A 41 11.18 12.92 -3.11
C THR A 41 10.42 11.74 -3.71
N PRO A 42 10.42 11.54 -5.05
CA PRO A 42 9.75 10.40 -5.66
C PRO A 42 10.58 9.11 -5.69
N ILE A 43 11.78 9.11 -5.09
CA ILE A 43 12.75 8.00 -5.21
C ILE A 43 12.21 6.66 -4.69
N TYR A 44 11.26 6.71 -3.77
CA TYR A 44 10.59 5.54 -3.20
C TYR A 44 9.21 5.28 -3.80
N ASN A 45 8.85 5.93 -4.88
CA ASN A 45 7.61 5.64 -5.57
C ASN A 45 7.72 4.34 -6.37
N ILE A 46 6.72 3.48 -6.25
CA ILE A 46 6.58 2.22 -6.97
C ILE A 46 5.37 2.35 -7.88
N PRO A 47 5.56 2.57 -9.20
CA PRO A 47 4.46 2.57 -10.14
C PRO A 47 4.09 1.15 -10.55
N LEU A 48 2.83 0.79 -10.40
CA LEU A 48 2.19 -0.37 -11.01
C LEU A 48 1.42 0.13 -12.24
N VAL A 49 1.84 -0.27 -13.43
CA VAL A 49 1.22 0.13 -14.69
C VAL A 49 0.53 -1.08 -15.30
N LEU A 50 -0.79 -1.00 -15.46
CA LEU A 50 -1.62 -2.07 -16.00
C LEU A 50 -2.36 -1.58 -17.25
N ARG A 51 -2.32 -2.37 -18.32
CA ARG A 51 -3.05 -2.09 -19.56
C ARG A 51 -4.31 -2.96 -19.64
N PHE A 52 -5.40 -2.34 -20.04
CA PHE A 52 -6.71 -2.96 -20.22
C PHE A 52 -7.25 -2.69 -21.63
N GLY A 53 -8.12 -3.58 -22.13
CA GLY A 53 -8.83 -3.39 -23.38
C GLY A 53 -9.91 -2.30 -23.31
N GLU A 54 -10.52 -2.02 -24.45
CA GLU A 54 -11.56 -1.00 -24.60
C GLU A 54 -12.87 -1.30 -23.85
N SER A 55 -13.08 -2.55 -23.42
CA SER A 55 -14.27 -2.97 -22.67
C SER A 55 -14.21 -2.63 -21.17
N LEU A 56 -13.10 -2.07 -20.67
CA LEU A 56 -12.98 -1.67 -19.26
C LEU A 56 -14.03 -0.62 -18.90
N ASP A 57 -14.73 -0.83 -17.78
CA ASP A 57 -15.57 0.20 -17.15
C ASP A 57 -14.75 0.97 -16.10
N PRO A 58 -14.43 2.26 -16.33
CA PRO A 58 -13.65 3.07 -15.39
C PRO A 58 -14.31 3.25 -14.02
N VAL A 59 -15.64 3.29 -13.96
CA VAL A 59 -16.38 3.45 -12.70
C VAL A 59 -16.30 2.17 -11.86
N VAL A 60 -16.39 1.02 -12.52
CA VAL A 60 -16.20 -0.28 -11.84
C VAL A 60 -14.75 -0.42 -11.36
N LEU A 61 -13.77 0.03 -12.16
CA LEU A 61 -12.36 0.00 -11.76
C LEU A 61 -12.09 0.89 -10.54
N ASP A 62 -12.65 2.10 -10.49
CA ASP A 62 -12.53 2.99 -9.32
C ASP A 62 -13.07 2.31 -8.05
N ARG A 63 -14.24 1.70 -8.14
CA ARG A 63 -14.84 0.94 -7.03
C ARG A 63 -13.98 -0.27 -6.62
N ALA A 64 -13.38 -0.96 -7.57
CA ALA A 64 -12.50 -2.09 -7.31
C ALA A 64 -11.23 -1.66 -6.58
N LEU A 65 -10.60 -0.54 -6.98
CA LEU A 65 -9.45 0.05 -6.29
C LEU A 65 -9.79 0.41 -4.83
N ARG A 66 -10.95 1.03 -4.60
CA ARG A 66 -11.42 1.34 -3.24
C ARG A 66 -11.59 0.09 -2.40
N ALA A 67 -12.18 -0.97 -2.94
CA ALA A 67 -12.35 -2.24 -2.24
C ALA A 67 -10.99 -2.87 -1.84
N VAL A 68 -9.97 -2.77 -2.70
CA VAL A 68 -8.60 -3.22 -2.37
C VAL A 68 -7.97 -2.35 -1.27
N ILE A 69 -8.14 -1.03 -1.33
CA ILE A 69 -7.64 -0.10 -0.29
C ILE A 69 -8.30 -0.39 1.07
N GLU A 70 -9.59 -0.69 1.07
CA GLU A 70 -10.30 -1.05 2.32
C GLU A 70 -9.83 -2.38 2.89
N ARG A 71 -9.55 -3.37 2.03
CA ARG A 71 -9.05 -4.69 2.42
C ARG A 71 -7.69 -4.62 3.11
N HIS A 72 -6.76 -3.84 2.56
CA HIS A 72 -5.38 -3.74 3.02
C HIS A 72 -5.17 -2.49 3.88
N GLU A 73 -5.10 -2.66 5.19
CA GLU A 73 -4.92 -1.54 6.14
C GLU A 73 -3.72 -0.66 5.81
N VAL A 74 -2.63 -1.25 5.35
CA VAL A 74 -1.41 -0.51 4.99
C VAL A 74 -1.64 0.51 3.87
N LEU A 75 -2.61 0.28 2.97
CA LEU A 75 -2.98 1.21 1.89
C LEU A 75 -3.85 2.39 2.37
N ARG A 76 -4.34 2.34 3.60
CA ARG A 76 -5.06 3.45 4.25
C ARG A 76 -4.35 3.90 5.54
N THR A 77 -3.03 3.73 5.57
CA THR A 77 -2.17 4.11 6.69
C THR A 77 -1.34 5.33 6.31
N ARG A 78 -1.29 6.34 7.18
CA ARG A 78 -0.35 7.45 7.14
C ARG A 78 0.67 7.32 8.26
N PHE A 79 1.77 8.07 8.16
CA PHE A 79 2.95 7.89 9.01
C PHE A 79 3.38 9.21 9.69
N PRO A 80 2.53 9.78 10.55
CA PRO A 80 2.89 10.99 11.27
C PRO A 80 3.96 10.72 12.32
N SER A 81 4.66 11.79 12.70
CA SER A 81 5.59 11.82 13.83
C SER A 81 5.00 12.60 15.00
N VAL A 82 5.13 12.06 16.20
CA VAL A 82 4.80 12.74 17.45
C VAL A 82 6.02 12.71 18.35
N ASP A 83 6.46 13.86 18.79
CA ASP A 83 7.69 14.02 19.62
C ASP A 83 8.92 13.35 18.96
N GLY A 84 9.03 13.44 17.62
CA GLY A 84 10.10 12.83 16.83
C GLY A 84 10.00 11.30 16.65
N GLN A 85 8.92 10.69 17.12
CA GLN A 85 8.69 9.25 16.97
C GLN A 85 7.63 8.99 15.89
N PRO A 86 7.99 8.30 14.78
CA PRO A 86 7.03 7.94 13.76
C PRO A 86 6.11 6.81 14.23
N ARG A 87 4.87 6.85 13.76
CA ARG A 87 3.87 5.81 14.04
C ARG A 87 3.01 5.51 12.83
N GLN A 88 2.43 4.33 12.80
CA GLN A 88 1.38 3.99 11.86
C GLN A 88 0.04 4.53 12.40
N GLU A 89 -0.65 5.31 11.56
CA GLU A 89 -2.02 5.74 11.83
C GLU A 89 -2.93 5.19 10.73
N ILE A 90 -3.63 4.11 11.09
CA ILE A 90 -4.53 3.40 10.19
C ILE A 90 -5.87 4.13 10.19
N LEU A 91 -6.25 4.69 9.07
CA LEU A 91 -7.53 5.36 8.92
C LEU A 91 -8.67 4.32 8.87
N ALA A 92 -9.83 4.65 9.41
CA ALA A 92 -10.98 3.77 9.29
C ALA A 92 -11.41 3.62 7.82
N ALA A 93 -11.96 2.46 7.45
CA ALA A 93 -12.49 2.23 6.12
C ALA A 93 -13.55 3.31 5.78
N GLY A 94 -13.46 3.88 4.59
CA GLY A 94 -14.36 4.94 4.13
C GLY A 94 -14.20 6.29 4.84
N SER A 95 -13.22 6.46 5.74
CA SER A 95 -13.03 7.73 6.49
C SER A 95 -12.18 8.78 5.74
N TYR A 96 -11.57 8.42 4.63
CA TYR A 96 -10.80 9.34 3.81
C TYR A 96 -11.05 9.09 2.32
N GLU A 97 -10.81 10.11 1.50
CA GLU A 97 -10.92 10.01 0.05
C GLU A 97 -9.52 9.77 -0.55
N PRO A 98 -9.24 8.58 -1.10
CA PRO A 98 -7.96 8.31 -1.74
C PRO A 98 -7.81 9.10 -3.04
N GLU A 99 -6.57 9.46 -3.38
CA GLU A 99 -6.26 10.21 -4.61
C GLU A 99 -6.42 9.32 -5.86
N LEU A 100 -7.67 9.07 -6.25
CA LEU A 100 -8.02 8.26 -7.41
C LEU A 100 -8.66 9.13 -8.50
N ALA A 101 -8.00 9.27 -9.65
CA ALA A 101 -8.58 9.88 -10.86
C ALA A 101 -8.75 8.79 -11.93
N VAL A 102 -9.68 7.88 -11.67
CA VAL A 102 -9.90 6.65 -12.44
C VAL A 102 -11.28 6.64 -13.09
N ALA A 103 -12.32 7.04 -12.36
CA ALA A 103 -13.70 7.03 -12.89
C ALA A 103 -13.90 7.91 -14.13
N VAL A 104 -13.05 8.95 -14.31
CA VAL A 104 -13.03 9.80 -15.50
C VAL A 104 -11.63 9.74 -16.11
N PRO A 105 -11.39 8.88 -17.11
CA PRO A 105 -10.07 8.70 -17.71
C PRO A 105 -9.57 9.96 -18.42
N GLN A 106 -8.28 10.23 -18.34
CA GLN A 106 -7.62 11.27 -19.11
C GLN A 106 -7.23 10.72 -20.49
N SER A 107 -7.60 11.41 -21.58
CA SER A 107 -7.18 11.03 -22.92
C SER A 107 -5.72 11.34 -23.17
N VAL A 108 -5.01 10.41 -23.79
CA VAL A 108 -3.62 10.59 -24.25
C VAL A 108 -3.51 10.20 -25.72
N GLU A 109 -2.73 10.95 -26.49
CA GLU A 109 -2.54 10.75 -27.91
C GLU A 109 -1.06 10.52 -28.24
N GLY A 110 -0.78 9.71 -29.26
CA GLY A 110 0.56 9.42 -29.73
C GLY A 110 1.51 8.97 -28.61
N ASP A 111 2.65 9.62 -28.50
CA ASP A 111 3.69 9.32 -27.49
C ASP A 111 3.38 9.93 -26.11
N GLY A 112 2.20 10.50 -25.90
CA GLY A 112 1.82 11.20 -24.65
C GLY A 112 1.72 10.31 -23.42
N LEU A 113 1.61 8.98 -23.56
CA LEU A 113 1.45 8.06 -22.44
C LEU A 113 2.69 8.05 -21.54
N TYR A 114 3.90 7.96 -22.10
CA TYR A 114 5.12 7.90 -21.28
C TYR A 114 5.35 9.16 -20.44
N PRO A 115 5.22 10.38 -20.97
CA PRO A 115 5.25 11.61 -20.14
C PRO A 115 4.17 11.61 -19.06
N ALA A 116 2.93 11.20 -19.36
CA ALA A 116 1.83 11.16 -18.40
C ALA A 116 2.11 10.17 -17.25
N VAL A 117 2.62 8.97 -17.54
CA VAL A 117 3.05 7.99 -16.53
C VAL A 117 4.18 8.56 -15.67
N SER A 118 5.17 9.20 -16.30
CA SER A 118 6.32 9.81 -15.61
C SER A 118 5.88 10.94 -14.69
N GLU A 119 4.91 11.74 -15.07
CA GLU A 119 4.34 12.81 -14.25
C GLU A 119 3.68 12.23 -12.99
N VAL A 120 2.81 11.22 -13.14
CA VAL A 120 2.13 10.58 -12.00
C VAL A 120 3.13 9.91 -11.05
N ALA A 121 4.14 9.22 -11.59
CA ALA A 121 5.15 8.52 -10.81
C ALA A 121 6.16 9.46 -10.16
N GLY A 122 6.42 10.63 -10.77
CA GLY A 122 7.45 11.58 -10.37
C GLY A 122 7.05 12.53 -9.23
N VAL A 123 5.80 12.51 -8.77
CA VAL A 123 5.38 13.35 -7.63
C VAL A 123 5.54 12.56 -6.33
N GLY A 124 6.23 13.14 -5.34
CA GLY A 124 6.40 12.53 -4.02
C GLY A 124 5.12 12.51 -3.18
N PHE A 125 5.22 11.96 -1.99
CA PHE A 125 4.13 11.85 -1.02
C PHE A 125 4.49 12.50 0.31
N ASP A 126 3.58 13.28 0.89
CA ASP A 126 3.66 13.67 2.30
C ASP A 126 3.12 12.50 3.15
N LEU A 127 4.04 11.74 3.75
CA LEU A 127 3.70 10.54 4.51
C LEU A 127 2.89 10.83 5.77
N ALA A 128 2.98 12.04 6.32
CA ALA A 128 2.24 12.43 7.51
C ALA A 128 0.80 12.90 7.19
N ALA A 129 0.59 13.46 6.02
CA ALA A 129 -0.69 14.06 5.65
C ALA A 129 -1.74 13.03 5.25
N ALA A 130 -1.37 12.06 4.40
CA ALA A 130 -2.31 11.09 3.83
C ALA A 130 -1.65 9.74 3.56
N PRO A 131 -2.44 8.65 3.36
CA PRO A 131 -1.94 7.39 2.86
C PRO A 131 -1.24 7.58 1.52
N PRO A 132 0.02 7.08 1.38
CA PRO A 132 0.87 7.44 0.25
C PRO A 132 0.62 6.54 -0.97
N LEU A 133 -0.51 6.78 -1.61
CA LEU A 133 -0.89 6.16 -2.88
C LEU A 133 -1.68 7.14 -3.74
N ARG A 134 -1.60 6.97 -5.06
CA ARG A 134 -2.44 7.65 -6.05
C ARG A 134 -2.68 6.77 -7.26
N ALA A 135 -3.79 7.00 -7.96
CA ALA A 135 -4.06 6.33 -9.23
C ALA A 135 -4.60 7.29 -10.28
N ARG A 136 -4.21 7.05 -11.53
CA ARG A 136 -4.71 7.74 -12.72
C ARG A 136 -5.05 6.71 -13.78
N LEU A 137 -6.12 6.94 -14.51
CA LEU A 137 -6.49 6.12 -15.66
C LEU A 137 -6.37 6.97 -16.92
N PHE A 138 -5.61 6.46 -17.88
CA PHE A 138 -5.44 7.06 -19.18
C PHE A 138 -6.20 6.25 -20.22
N ARG A 139 -6.79 6.93 -21.23
CA ARG A 139 -7.41 6.32 -22.40
C ARG A 139 -6.57 6.64 -23.61
N GLU A 140 -6.14 5.63 -24.34
CA GLU A 140 -5.37 5.76 -25.57
C GLU A 140 -6.29 5.93 -26.79
N ALA A 141 -5.71 6.37 -27.93
CA ALA A 141 -6.44 6.63 -29.15
C ALA A 141 -7.12 5.38 -29.74
N ASP A 142 -6.58 4.19 -29.48
CA ASP A 142 -7.17 2.89 -29.89
C ASP A 142 -8.32 2.44 -28.98
N GLY A 143 -8.68 3.24 -27.98
CA GLY A 143 -9.73 2.95 -27.02
C GLY A 143 -9.30 2.13 -25.81
N SER A 144 -8.08 1.63 -25.78
CA SER A 144 -7.52 0.91 -24.63
C SER A 144 -7.26 1.84 -23.44
N TYR A 145 -7.09 1.25 -22.25
CA TYR A 145 -6.85 1.99 -21.02
C TYR A 145 -5.54 1.59 -20.37
N VAL A 146 -4.90 2.56 -19.72
CA VAL A 146 -3.71 2.34 -18.92
C VAL A 146 -3.92 2.91 -17.51
N LEU A 147 -3.98 2.02 -16.52
CA LEU A 147 -3.97 2.39 -15.11
C LEU A 147 -2.53 2.59 -14.66
N VAL A 148 -2.26 3.74 -14.06
CA VAL A 148 -1.04 4.02 -13.33
C VAL A 148 -1.40 4.12 -11.86
N TRP A 149 -1.00 3.11 -11.08
CA TRP A 149 -1.23 3.07 -9.64
C TRP A 149 0.12 3.16 -8.92
N VAL A 150 0.35 4.25 -8.22
CA VAL A 150 1.62 4.56 -7.58
C VAL A 150 1.50 4.44 -6.08
N PHE A 151 2.43 3.74 -5.48
CA PHE A 151 2.58 3.57 -4.03
C PHE A 151 3.93 4.10 -3.58
N HIS A 152 4.01 4.57 -2.35
CA HIS A 152 5.30 4.77 -1.71
C HIS A 152 5.81 3.45 -1.12
N HIS A 153 7.11 3.22 -1.16
CA HIS A 153 7.73 1.96 -0.69
C HIS A 153 7.53 1.68 0.82
N VAL A 154 7.04 2.67 1.59
CA VAL A 154 6.68 2.49 3.01
C VAL A 154 5.44 1.61 3.20
N VAL A 155 4.58 1.48 2.17
CA VAL A 155 3.34 0.67 2.22
C VAL A 155 3.43 -0.63 1.43
N GLY A 156 4.52 -0.89 0.71
CA GLY A 156 4.68 -2.11 -0.07
C GLY A 156 6.01 -2.20 -0.78
N ASP A 157 6.25 -3.32 -1.40
CA ASP A 157 7.45 -3.62 -2.18
C ASP A 157 7.09 -4.36 -3.48
N GLY A 158 8.09 -4.78 -4.25
CA GLY A 158 7.87 -5.54 -5.48
C GLY A 158 7.08 -6.83 -5.26
N GLY A 159 7.22 -7.48 -4.10
CA GLY A 159 6.46 -8.68 -3.73
C GLY A 159 4.98 -8.41 -3.50
N SER A 160 4.64 -7.20 -3.11
CA SER A 160 3.25 -6.77 -2.85
C SER A 160 2.43 -6.56 -4.12
N LEU A 161 3.08 -6.31 -5.28
CA LEU A 161 2.38 -5.95 -6.51
C LEU A 161 1.53 -7.08 -7.09
N THR A 162 2.00 -8.32 -7.03
CA THR A 162 1.25 -9.49 -7.55
C THR A 162 -0.03 -9.76 -6.75
N PRO A 163 -0.02 -9.83 -5.40
CA PRO A 163 -1.25 -9.94 -4.62
C PRO A 163 -2.22 -8.78 -4.86
N LEU A 164 -1.72 -7.53 -4.92
CA LEU A 164 -2.57 -6.37 -5.17
C LEU A 164 -3.24 -6.41 -6.55
N ALA A 165 -2.51 -6.81 -7.60
CA ALA A 165 -3.09 -6.99 -8.93
C ALA A 165 -4.13 -8.12 -8.94
N GLY A 166 -3.89 -9.22 -8.22
CA GLY A 166 -4.85 -10.32 -8.07
C GLY A 166 -6.14 -9.87 -7.36
N ASP A 167 -6.02 -9.16 -6.25
CA ASP A 167 -7.17 -8.61 -5.52
C ASP A 167 -7.95 -7.59 -6.37
N LEU A 168 -7.24 -6.75 -7.16
CA LEU A 168 -7.90 -5.81 -8.07
C LEU A 168 -8.73 -6.53 -9.14
N VAL A 169 -8.18 -7.58 -9.76
CA VAL A 169 -8.89 -8.39 -10.76
C VAL A 169 -10.12 -9.07 -10.13
N GLN A 170 -9.97 -9.64 -8.93
CA GLN A 170 -11.09 -10.26 -8.21
C GLN A 170 -12.19 -9.24 -7.92
N ALA A 171 -11.83 -8.06 -7.38
CA ALA A 171 -12.78 -7.00 -7.07
C ALA A 171 -13.49 -6.48 -8.32
N TYR A 172 -12.73 -6.20 -9.38
CA TYR A 172 -13.29 -5.74 -10.65
C TYR A 172 -14.30 -6.74 -11.21
N SER A 173 -13.92 -8.02 -11.31
CA SER A 173 -14.78 -9.07 -11.87
C SER A 173 -16.07 -9.26 -11.10
N ALA A 174 -16.03 -9.19 -9.76
CA ALA A 174 -17.24 -9.29 -8.94
C ALA A 174 -18.17 -8.09 -9.17
N LEU A 175 -17.60 -6.87 -9.12
CA LEU A 175 -18.36 -5.62 -9.30
C LEU A 175 -18.93 -5.44 -10.70
N GLU A 176 -18.22 -5.88 -11.74
CA GLU A 176 -18.69 -5.89 -13.13
C GLU A 176 -19.93 -6.77 -13.31
N GLN A 177 -20.00 -7.89 -12.57
CA GLN A 177 -21.16 -8.78 -12.54
C GLN A 177 -22.29 -8.28 -11.63
N GLY A 178 -22.15 -7.10 -11.02
CA GLY A 178 -23.12 -6.54 -10.08
C GLY A 178 -23.14 -7.24 -8.71
N ALA A 179 -22.14 -8.06 -8.41
CA ALA A 179 -21.98 -8.73 -7.12
C ALA A 179 -21.21 -7.87 -6.11
N GLY A 180 -21.33 -8.18 -4.82
CA GLY A 180 -20.41 -7.68 -3.80
C GLY A 180 -19.05 -8.36 -3.91
N VAL A 181 -18.01 -7.67 -3.44
CA VAL A 181 -16.68 -8.29 -3.38
C VAL A 181 -16.59 -9.15 -2.12
N GLU A 182 -16.49 -10.46 -2.30
CA GLU A 182 -16.28 -11.39 -1.20
C GLU A 182 -14.80 -11.71 -1.07
N TRP A 183 -14.21 -11.31 0.06
CA TRP A 183 -12.82 -11.54 0.36
C TRP A 183 -12.64 -12.76 1.29
N ALA A 184 -11.69 -13.63 0.97
CA ALA A 184 -11.12 -14.48 1.99
C ALA A 184 -10.48 -13.61 3.08
N PRO A 185 -10.70 -13.86 4.38
CA PRO A 185 -10.10 -13.06 5.45
C PRO A 185 -8.58 -13.05 5.34
N LEU A 186 -7.96 -11.89 5.60
CA LEU A 186 -6.53 -11.83 5.85
C LEU A 186 -6.28 -12.25 7.30
N GLU A 187 -5.45 -13.26 7.50
CA GLU A 187 -5.12 -13.75 8.85
C GLU A 187 -4.38 -12.70 9.66
N VAL A 188 -3.60 -11.85 9.00
CA VAL A 188 -2.84 -10.74 9.58
C VAL A 188 -2.83 -9.55 8.65
N GLN A 189 -2.69 -8.36 9.21
CA GLN A 189 -2.41 -7.11 8.50
C GLN A 189 -0.95 -6.70 8.72
N PHE A 190 -0.46 -5.74 7.93
CA PHE A 190 0.93 -5.29 8.06
C PHE A 190 1.24 -4.72 9.46
N ALA A 191 0.27 -4.10 10.11
CA ALA A 191 0.41 -3.62 11.49
C ALA A 191 0.70 -4.77 12.48
N ASP A 192 0.09 -5.93 12.29
CA ASP A 192 0.35 -7.11 13.13
C ASP A 192 1.77 -7.64 12.92
N TYR A 193 2.24 -7.61 11.66
CA TYR A 193 3.64 -7.92 11.35
C TYR A 193 4.61 -6.93 11.99
N ALA A 194 4.33 -5.63 11.95
CA ALA A 194 5.19 -4.63 12.56
C ALA A 194 5.31 -4.83 14.08
N LEU A 195 4.19 -5.11 14.75
CA LEU A 195 4.14 -5.41 16.18
C LEU A 195 4.82 -6.74 16.52
N TRP A 196 4.66 -7.75 15.70
CA TRP A 196 5.35 -9.03 15.85
C TRP A 196 6.87 -8.88 15.72
N HIS A 197 7.31 -8.10 14.71
CA HIS A 197 8.72 -7.87 14.44
C HIS A 197 9.38 -7.05 15.54
N ASP A 198 8.69 -6.04 16.06
CA ASP A 198 9.16 -5.24 17.20
C ASP A 198 9.36 -6.12 18.45
N ARG A 199 8.42 -7.00 18.76
CA ARG A 199 8.54 -7.99 19.84
C ARG A 199 9.67 -9.01 19.61
N LEU A 200 9.89 -9.41 18.36
CA LEU A 200 10.94 -10.37 18.01
C LEU A 200 12.34 -9.79 18.21
N LEU A 201 12.53 -8.50 17.89
CA LEU A 201 13.80 -7.80 18.06
C LEU A 201 14.05 -7.43 19.52
N GLY A 202 12.99 -7.29 20.34
CA GLY A 202 13.08 -6.91 21.73
C GLY A 202 13.49 -5.44 21.94
N ASP A 203 13.83 -5.10 23.18
CA ASP A 203 14.29 -3.75 23.53
C ASP A 203 15.79 -3.62 23.19
N PRO A 204 16.21 -2.63 22.37
CA PRO A 204 17.62 -2.38 22.08
C PRO A 204 18.47 -2.09 23.33
N ALA A 205 17.83 -1.71 24.45
CA ALA A 205 18.52 -1.50 25.74
C ALA A 205 18.67 -2.79 26.56
N ASP A 206 17.98 -3.87 26.16
CA ASP A 206 18.08 -5.18 26.82
C ASP A 206 19.22 -5.98 26.18
N PRO A 207 20.29 -6.32 26.93
CA PRO A 207 21.43 -7.09 26.43
C PRO A 207 21.05 -8.52 25.98
N ASP A 208 19.89 -9.03 26.38
CA ASP A 208 19.39 -10.35 26.01
C ASP A 208 18.45 -10.29 24.79
N SER A 209 18.19 -9.10 24.22
CA SER A 209 17.46 -8.92 22.95
C SER A 209 18.30 -9.40 21.76
N LEU A 210 17.62 -9.82 20.67
CA LEU A 210 18.26 -10.31 19.44
C LEU A 210 18.97 -9.20 18.66
#